data_a6ba0c271b7e0bc90433892ce0687770
#
_entry.id   a6ba0c271b7e0bc90433892ce0687770
#
_cell.length_a   1.000
_cell.length_b   1.000
_cell.length_c   1.000
_cell.angle_alpha   90.00
_cell.angle_beta   90.00
_cell.angle_gamma   90.00
#
_symmetry.space_group_name_H-M   'P 1'
#
loop_
_entity.id
_entity.type
_entity.pdbx_description
1 polymer ?
#
loop_
_entity_poly.entity_id
_entity_poly.type
_entity_poly.pdbx_seq_one_letter_code
_entity_poly.pdbx_strand_id
1 'polypeptide(L)'
;ITTTGKENIPQGPVVFVANHQGYFDIPLMLTQLDKPNPLVAKKEIQKIPMIRGWMEQLHCVFLDRDDPRQSMECLRQAQELLGQGYSVVIFPEGTRNSGGPLGEFKAGAIRMATRAGVPVVPVCIDGSHLLMKKGSLWIHPAKVNIRILPPISTEGMARDEIRALPEQLRQQISDELDRLRG
;
A
#
# COMPACT_ATOMS: atom_id res chain seq x y z
N ILE A 1 -14.34 5.32 11.14
CA ILE A 1 -13.08 4.59 10.81
C ILE A 1 -12.58 3.98 12.10
N THR A 2 -12.29 2.70 12.07
CA THR A 2 -11.67 1.97 13.20
C THR A 2 -10.31 1.46 12.75
N THR A 3 -9.24 1.92 13.40
CA THR A 3 -7.86 1.48 13.10
C THR A 3 -7.30 0.77 14.31
N THR A 4 -6.75 -0.43 14.10
CA THR A 4 -6.13 -1.25 15.15
C THR A 4 -4.79 -1.81 14.68
N GLY A 5 -3.93 -2.19 15.61
CA GLY A 5 -2.61 -2.74 15.32
C GLY A 5 -1.54 -1.67 15.07
N LYS A 6 -1.75 -0.41 15.46
CA LYS A 6 -0.73 0.66 15.31
C LYS A 6 0.57 0.35 16.05
N GLU A 7 0.47 -0.42 17.14
CA GLU A 7 1.61 -0.95 17.89
C GLU A 7 2.52 -1.87 17.08
N ASN A 8 2.02 -2.42 15.97
CA ASN A 8 2.80 -3.26 15.05
C ASN A 8 3.72 -2.47 14.12
N ILE A 9 3.60 -1.13 14.10
CA ILE A 9 4.43 -0.30 13.22
C ILE A 9 5.82 -0.16 13.84
N PRO A 10 6.89 -0.72 13.23
CA PRO A 10 8.25 -0.60 13.76
C PRO A 10 8.74 0.85 13.75
N GLN A 11 9.74 1.15 14.56
CA GLN A 11 10.54 2.36 14.41
C GLN A 11 11.33 2.32 13.08
N GLY A 12 11.60 3.50 12.50
CA GLY A 12 12.32 3.58 11.22
C GLY A 12 11.44 3.30 9.98
N PRO A 13 12.06 3.22 8.78
CA PRO A 13 11.36 3.05 7.52
C PRO A 13 10.77 1.66 7.37
N VAL A 14 9.58 1.58 6.78
CA VAL A 14 8.90 0.32 6.46
C VAL A 14 8.21 0.42 5.10
N VAL A 15 7.90 -0.71 4.49
CA VAL A 15 6.98 -0.78 3.36
C VAL A 15 5.64 -1.29 3.84
N PHE A 16 4.63 -0.42 3.81
CA PHE A 16 3.25 -0.83 4.05
C PHE A 16 2.68 -1.47 2.78
N VAL A 17 2.16 -2.66 2.92
CA VAL A 17 1.54 -3.43 1.83
C VAL A 17 0.06 -3.57 2.14
N ALA A 18 -0.79 -2.91 1.37
CA ALA A 18 -2.24 -2.89 1.59
C ALA A 18 -3.02 -3.43 0.40
N ASN A 19 -4.18 -4.03 0.68
CA ASN A 19 -5.17 -4.28 -0.36
C ASN A 19 -5.80 -2.97 -0.85
N HIS A 20 -6.33 -2.97 -2.07
CA HIS A 20 -6.85 -1.76 -2.70
C HIS A 20 -8.33 -1.91 -3.08
N GLN A 21 -9.22 -1.31 -2.28
CA GLN A 21 -10.67 -1.40 -2.49
C GLN A 21 -11.25 -0.18 -3.22
N GLY A 22 -10.79 1.03 -2.88
CA GLY A 22 -11.47 2.23 -3.34
C GLY A 22 -10.57 3.47 -3.46
N TYR A 23 -11.20 4.59 -3.77
CA TYR A 23 -10.51 5.89 -3.90
C TYR A 23 -10.01 6.43 -2.57
N PHE A 24 -10.68 6.04 -1.46
CA PHE A 24 -10.37 6.53 -0.12
C PHE A 24 -9.23 5.76 0.57
N ASP A 25 -8.73 4.67 0.01
CA ASP A 25 -7.60 3.95 0.60
C ASP A 25 -6.37 4.84 0.77
N ILE A 26 -6.11 5.71 -0.21
CA ILE A 26 -4.98 6.65 -0.18
C ILE A 26 -5.08 7.63 1.00
N PRO A 27 -6.14 8.47 1.12
CA PRO A 27 -6.28 9.35 2.27
C PRO A 27 -6.35 8.60 3.61
N LEU A 28 -6.92 7.41 3.64
CA LEU A 28 -6.93 6.58 4.85
C LEU A 28 -5.50 6.18 5.27
N MET A 29 -4.69 5.68 4.36
CA MET A 29 -3.30 5.32 4.66
C MET A 29 -2.48 6.52 5.11
N LEU A 30 -2.68 7.69 4.50
CA LEU A 30 -1.98 8.93 4.88
C LEU A 30 -2.35 9.43 6.28
N THR A 31 -3.59 9.20 6.72
CA THR A 31 -4.12 9.76 7.99
C THR A 31 -4.09 8.78 9.15
N GLN A 32 -4.00 7.46 8.89
CA GLN A 32 -4.15 6.44 9.92
C GLN A 32 -2.84 5.78 10.37
N LEU A 33 -1.75 5.94 9.60
CA LEU A 33 -0.49 5.23 9.89
C LEU A 33 0.48 5.98 10.81
N ASP A 34 0.18 7.21 11.20
CA ASP A 34 0.99 8.04 12.12
C ASP A 34 2.48 8.19 11.71
N LYS A 35 2.79 8.05 10.41
CA LYS A 35 4.12 8.21 9.83
C LYS A 35 4.06 8.96 8.50
N PRO A 36 5.11 9.74 8.15
CA PRO A 36 5.29 10.21 6.78
C PRO A 36 5.46 9.00 5.84
N ASN A 37 4.49 8.79 4.97
CA ASN A 37 4.46 7.61 4.11
C ASN A 37 4.11 7.99 2.68
N PRO A 38 5.13 8.38 1.87
CA PRO A 38 4.93 8.55 0.44
C PRO A 38 4.30 7.32 -0.21
N LEU A 39 3.42 7.58 -1.16
CA LEU A 39 2.67 6.56 -1.87
C LEU A 39 3.28 6.29 -3.24
N VAL A 40 3.24 5.04 -3.66
CA VAL A 40 3.43 4.69 -5.07
C VAL A 40 2.09 4.79 -5.77
N ALA A 41 1.92 5.82 -6.58
CA ALA A 41 0.66 6.17 -7.21
C ALA A 41 0.71 6.04 -8.74
N LYS A 42 -0.45 5.93 -9.38
CA LYS A 42 -0.57 5.88 -10.82
C LYS A 42 -0.25 7.25 -11.45
N LYS A 43 0.56 7.29 -12.53
CA LYS A 43 1.01 8.52 -13.22
C LYS A 43 -0.15 9.42 -13.65
N GLU A 44 -1.29 8.84 -14.03
CA GLU A 44 -2.45 9.61 -14.49
C GLU A 44 -3.06 10.51 -13.41
N ILE A 45 -2.77 10.25 -12.14
CA ILE A 45 -3.19 11.13 -11.02
C ILE A 45 -2.51 12.50 -11.11
N GLN A 46 -1.32 12.59 -11.72
CA GLN A 46 -0.62 13.86 -11.98
C GLN A 46 -1.42 14.82 -12.88
N LYS A 47 -2.37 14.31 -13.66
CA LYS A 47 -3.24 15.15 -14.51
C LYS A 47 -4.25 15.98 -13.72
N ILE A 48 -4.42 15.71 -12.42
CA ILE A 48 -5.31 16.45 -11.52
C ILE A 48 -4.45 17.45 -10.74
N PRO A 49 -4.44 18.76 -11.09
CA PRO A 49 -3.43 19.71 -10.57
C PRO A 49 -3.40 19.83 -9.04
N MET A 50 -4.56 19.85 -8.39
CA MET A 50 -4.65 19.97 -6.95
C MET A 50 -4.08 18.73 -6.23
N ILE A 51 -4.38 17.53 -6.73
CA ILE A 51 -3.90 16.28 -6.17
C ILE A 51 -2.40 16.13 -6.42
N ARG A 52 -1.94 16.49 -7.61
CA ARG A 52 -0.52 16.49 -7.98
C ARG A 52 0.32 17.29 -6.98
N GLY A 53 -0.03 18.53 -6.68
CA GLY A 53 0.72 19.38 -5.75
C GLY A 53 0.82 18.78 -4.35
N TRP A 54 -0.25 18.15 -3.85
CA TRP A 54 -0.22 17.44 -2.57
C TRP A 54 0.68 16.23 -2.58
N MET A 55 0.62 15.43 -3.64
CA MET A 55 1.41 14.21 -3.77
C MET A 55 2.91 14.52 -3.94
N GLU A 56 3.25 15.62 -4.61
CA GLU A 56 4.64 16.09 -4.72
C GLU A 56 5.20 16.51 -3.35
N GLN A 57 4.41 17.23 -2.53
CA GLN A 57 4.80 17.59 -1.16
C GLN A 57 4.95 16.38 -0.24
N LEU A 58 4.17 15.33 -0.48
CA LEU A 58 4.25 14.06 0.24
C LEU A 58 5.35 13.13 -0.31
N HIS A 59 6.18 13.60 -1.23
CA HIS A 59 7.24 12.81 -1.89
C HIS A 59 6.70 11.52 -2.57
N CYS A 60 5.45 11.54 -3.04
CA CYS A 60 4.86 10.40 -3.71
C CYS A 60 5.55 10.08 -5.04
N VAL A 61 5.77 8.81 -5.29
CA VAL A 61 6.40 8.33 -6.53
C VAL A 61 5.31 7.93 -7.53
N PHE A 62 5.47 8.32 -8.79
CA PHE A 62 4.47 8.07 -9.82
C PHE A 62 4.90 6.94 -10.74
N LEU A 63 4.07 5.91 -10.82
CA LEU A 63 4.30 4.69 -11.59
C LEU A 63 3.52 4.73 -12.91
N ASP A 64 4.24 4.67 -14.02
CA ASP A 64 3.67 4.29 -15.32
C ASP A 64 3.76 2.76 -15.46
N ARG A 65 2.62 2.09 -15.49
CA ARG A 65 2.55 0.62 -15.52
C ARG A 65 2.72 0.05 -16.91
N ASP A 66 2.54 0.88 -17.93
CA ASP A 66 2.61 0.49 -19.33
C ASP A 66 4.06 0.60 -19.85
N ASP A 67 4.95 1.27 -19.09
CA ASP A 67 6.38 1.38 -19.39
C ASP A 67 7.24 0.65 -18.34
N PRO A 68 7.86 -0.51 -18.70
CA PRO A 68 8.72 -1.26 -17.78
C PRO A 68 9.93 -0.46 -17.26
N ARG A 69 10.47 0.47 -18.06
CA ARG A 69 11.62 1.30 -17.66
C ARG A 69 11.22 2.31 -16.59
N GLN A 70 10.06 2.96 -16.76
CA GLN A 70 9.50 3.86 -15.76
C GLN A 70 9.11 3.11 -14.49
N SER A 71 8.63 1.87 -14.60
CA SER A 71 8.36 1.01 -13.45
C SER A 71 9.62 0.73 -12.63
N MET A 72 10.74 0.45 -13.28
CA MET A 72 12.04 0.24 -12.60
C MET A 72 12.54 1.53 -11.93
N GLU A 73 12.41 2.68 -12.59
CA GLU A 73 12.79 3.97 -12.04
C GLU A 73 11.94 4.34 -10.80
N CYS A 74 10.64 4.08 -10.85
CA CYS A 74 9.75 4.27 -9.70
C CYS A 74 10.18 3.42 -8.49
N LEU A 75 10.54 2.15 -8.72
CA LEU A 75 11.04 1.27 -7.65
C LEU A 75 12.37 1.77 -7.08
N ARG A 76 13.26 2.33 -7.91
CA ARG A 76 14.51 2.95 -7.47
C ARG A 76 14.25 4.18 -6.60
N GLN A 77 13.37 5.08 -7.02
CA GLN A 77 12.99 6.26 -6.24
C GLN A 77 12.36 5.87 -4.90
N ALA A 78 11.51 4.86 -4.88
CA ALA A 78 10.93 4.34 -3.63
C ALA A 78 12.01 3.78 -2.68
N GLN A 79 13.03 3.09 -3.22
CA GLN A 79 14.18 2.63 -2.42
C GLN A 79 15.00 3.79 -1.86
N GLU A 80 15.19 4.86 -2.63
CA GLU A 80 15.91 6.07 -2.15
C GLU A 80 15.16 6.73 -0.99
N LEU A 81 13.82 6.82 -1.08
CA LEU A 81 13.00 7.33 0.02
C LEU A 81 13.13 6.47 1.29
N LEU A 82 13.13 5.15 1.14
CA LEU A 82 13.38 4.24 2.28
C LEU A 82 14.77 4.48 2.90
N GLY A 83 15.80 4.68 2.07
CA GLY A 83 17.15 5.02 2.52
C GLY A 83 17.24 6.39 3.23
N GLN A 84 16.34 7.33 2.92
CA GLN A 84 16.20 8.63 3.59
C GLN A 84 15.38 8.57 4.88
N GLY A 85 14.86 7.40 5.26
CA GLY A 85 14.07 7.19 6.47
C GLY A 85 12.55 7.34 6.30
N TYR A 86 12.05 7.56 5.08
CA TYR A 86 10.61 7.56 4.81
C TYR A 86 10.07 6.13 4.73
N SER A 87 8.85 5.93 5.16
CA SER A 87 8.11 4.70 4.88
C SER A 87 7.36 4.83 3.56
N VAL A 88 7.10 3.73 2.86
CA VAL A 88 6.41 3.75 1.56
C VAL A 88 5.16 2.89 1.62
N VAL A 89 4.04 3.38 1.07
CA VAL A 89 2.80 2.61 0.92
C VAL A 89 2.68 2.10 -0.50
N ILE A 90 2.37 0.81 -0.64
CA ILE A 90 2.10 0.17 -1.92
C ILE A 90 0.80 -0.62 -1.90
N PHE A 91 0.12 -0.63 -3.06
CA PHE A 91 -1.02 -1.48 -3.34
C PHE A 91 -0.62 -2.50 -4.42
N PRO A 92 -0.13 -3.69 -4.03
CA PRO A 92 0.51 -4.62 -4.97
C PRO A 92 -0.44 -5.24 -5.98
N GLU A 93 -1.75 -5.22 -5.75
CA GLU A 93 -2.76 -5.61 -6.74
C GLU A 93 -2.68 -4.76 -8.02
N GLY A 94 -2.27 -3.52 -7.86
CA GLY A 94 -2.16 -2.59 -8.97
C GLY A 94 -3.50 -2.11 -9.53
N THR A 95 -4.61 -2.56 -9.00
CA THR A 95 -5.98 -2.12 -9.36
C THR A 95 -6.87 -2.17 -8.13
N ARG A 96 -8.01 -1.46 -8.17
CA ARG A 96 -9.00 -1.51 -7.10
C ARG A 96 -9.95 -2.68 -7.30
N ASN A 97 -10.16 -3.49 -6.25
CA ASN A 97 -11.04 -4.66 -6.28
C ASN A 97 -12.49 -4.38 -5.88
N SER A 98 -12.79 -3.15 -5.44
CA SER A 98 -14.15 -2.71 -5.05
C SER A 98 -14.80 -3.61 -3.98
N GLY A 99 -14.00 -4.13 -3.03
CA GLY A 99 -14.47 -5.01 -1.96
C GLY A 99 -14.63 -6.49 -2.38
N GLY A 100 -14.29 -6.83 -3.62
CA GLY A 100 -14.23 -8.20 -4.11
C GLY A 100 -13.00 -8.98 -3.62
N PRO A 101 -12.75 -10.17 -4.19
CA PRO A 101 -11.59 -10.98 -3.88
C PRO A 101 -10.28 -10.22 -4.15
N LEU A 102 -9.24 -10.53 -3.37
CA LEU A 102 -7.91 -9.97 -3.59
C LEU A 102 -7.33 -10.44 -4.92
N GLY A 103 -6.80 -9.50 -5.69
CA GLY A 103 -6.00 -9.80 -6.86
C GLY A 103 -4.63 -10.39 -6.51
N GLU A 104 -3.89 -10.77 -7.53
CA GLU A 104 -2.51 -11.22 -7.39
C GLU A 104 -1.61 -10.06 -6.91
N PHE A 105 -0.73 -10.33 -5.95
CA PHE A 105 0.24 -9.37 -5.46
C PHE A 105 1.50 -9.38 -6.33
N LYS A 106 1.77 -8.28 -7.00
CA LYS A 106 2.91 -8.14 -7.92
C LYS A 106 4.23 -8.13 -7.14
N ALA A 107 5.05 -9.14 -7.35
CA ALA A 107 6.34 -9.32 -6.67
C ALA A 107 7.30 -8.12 -6.84
N GLY A 108 7.25 -7.42 -7.99
CA GLY A 108 8.09 -6.25 -8.25
C GLY A 108 7.95 -5.16 -7.20
N ALA A 109 6.72 -4.86 -6.79
CA ALA A 109 6.44 -3.84 -5.78
C ALA A 109 7.00 -4.22 -4.39
N ILE A 110 6.99 -5.50 -4.03
CA ILE A 110 7.44 -5.99 -2.71
C ILE A 110 8.97 -6.11 -2.66
N ARG A 111 9.62 -6.38 -3.80
CA ARG A 111 11.09 -6.48 -3.89
C ARG A 111 11.82 -5.20 -3.46
N MET A 112 11.17 -4.03 -3.47
CA MET A 112 11.83 -2.82 -2.97
C MET A 112 12.15 -2.93 -1.48
N ALA A 113 11.25 -3.54 -0.67
CA ALA A 113 11.47 -3.74 0.76
C ALA A 113 12.67 -4.66 1.01
N THR A 114 12.70 -5.81 0.34
CA THR A 114 13.79 -6.79 0.50
C THR A 114 15.14 -6.24 0.03
N ARG A 115 15.16 -5.40 -1.00
CA ARG A 115 16.39 -4.74 -1.48
C ARG A 115 16.86 -3.62 -0.53
N ALA A 116 15.94 -2.93 0.11
CA ALA A 116 16.25 -1.89 1.08
C ALA A 116 16.53 -2.46 2.48
N GLY A 117 16.30 -3.75 2.72
CA GLY A 117 16.47 -4.38 4.03
C GLY A 117 15.48 -3.87 5.08
N VAL A 118 14.33 -3.33 4.68
CA VAL A 118 13.32 -2.77 5.58
C VAL A 118 12.15 -3.72 5.78
N PRO A 119 11.52 -3.75 6.96
CA PRO A 119 10.38 -4.63 7.18
C PRO A 119 9.17 -4.26 6.32
N VAL A 120 8.37 -5.27 6.01
CA VAL A 120 7.07 -5.15 5.35
C VAL A 120 5.97 -5.22 6.41
N VAL A 121 5.06 -4.26 6.39
CA VAL A 121 3.91 -4.20 7.30
C VAL A 121 2.63 -4.42 6.49
N PRO A 122 1.96 -5.58 6.63
CA PRO A 122 0.70 -5.81 5.94
C PRO A 122 -0.41 -4.95 6.56
N VAL A 123 -1.25 -4.36 5.72
CA VAL A 123 -2.40 -3.56 6.15
C VAL A 123 -3.65 -4.05 5.44
N CYS A 124 -4.64 -4.44 6.22
CA CYS A 124 -5.94 -4.86 5.73
C CYS A 124 -6.91 -3.67 5.80
N ILE A 125 -7.52 -3.31 4.67
CA ILE A 125 -8.55 -2.26 4.57
C ILE A 125 -9.86 -2.92 4.17
N ASP A 126 -10.93 -2.72 4.96
CA ASP A 126 -12.27 -3.19 4.62
C ASP A 126 -13.30 -2.07 4.71
N GLY A 127 -14.23 -2.03 3.75
CA GLY A 127 -15.34 -1.08 3.69
C GLY A 127 -15.04 0.26 3.00
N SER A 128 -13.80 0.56 2.60
CA SER A 128 -13.46 1.83 1.96
C SER A 128 -14.14 2.06 0.60
N HIS A 129 -14.41 0.98 -0.14
CA HIS A 129 -15.12 1.03 -1.42
C HIS A 129 -16.57 1.51 -1.29
N LEU A 130 -17.16 1.42 -0.10
CA LEU A 130 -18.52 1.88 0.18
C LEU A 130 -18.60 3.41 0.31
N LEU A 131 -17.48 4.07 0.63
CA LEU A 131 -17.42 5.53 0.75
C LEU A 131 -17.70 6.24 -0.59
N MET A 132 -17.24 5.65 -1.70
CA MET A 132 -17.47 6.19 -3.05
C MET A 132 -17.50 5.06 -4.07
N LYS A 133 -18.62 4.87 -4.72
CA LYS A 133 -18.77 3.88 -5.78
C LYS A 133 -17.98 4.27 -7.03
N LYS A 134 -17.50 3.28 -7.77
CA LYS A 134 -16.80 3.50 -9.04
C LYS A 134 -17.68 4.30 -10.01
N GLY A 135 -17.14 5.42 -10.51
CA GLY A 135 -17.85 6.31 -11.43
C GLY A 135 -18.82 7.31 -10.77
N SER A 136 -18.95 7.29 -9.43
CA SER A 136 -19.71 8.29 -8.69
C SER A 136 -18.80 9.37 -8.13
N LEU A 137 -19.32 10.60 -8.02
CA LEU A 137 -18.69 11.71 -7.28
C LEU A 137 -19.29 11.89 -5.87
N TRP A 138 -20.30 11.09 -5.54
CA TRP A 138 -20.98 11.19 -4.24
C TRP A 138 -20.28 10.34 -3.19
N ILE A 139 -20.04 10.94 -2.02
CA ILE A 139 -19.48 10.29 -0.84
C ILE A 139 -20.64 9.85 0.04
N HIS A 140 -20.60 8.60 0.49
CA HIS A 140 -21.59 8.01 1.38
C HIS A 140 -20.96 7.69 2.75
N PRO A 141 -21.69 7.84 3.86
CA PRO A 141 -21.24 7.34 5.15
C PRO A 141 -21.04 5.82 5.09
N ALA A 142 -19.88 5.35 5.55
CA ALA A 142 -19.60 3.92 5.64
C ALA A 142 -18.71 3.59 6.84
N LYS A 143 -18.83 2.37 7.35
CA LYS A 143 -17.88 1.82 8.32
C LYS A 143 -16.64 1.36 7.57
N VAL A 144 -15.47 1.82 8.02
CA VAL A 144 -14.19 1.38 7.47
C VAL A 144 -13.34 0.83 8.59
N ASN A 145 -12.82 -0.38 8.40
CA ASN A 145 -11.89 -1.02 9.30
C ASN A 145 -10.49 -1.05 8.66
N ILE A 146 -9.48 -0.69 9.44
CA ILE A 146 -8.08 -0.79 9.05
C ILE A 146 -7.36 -1.63 10.11
N ARG A 147 -6.75 -2.72 9.68
CA ARG A 147 -5.94 -3.60 10.52
C ARG A 147 -4.50 -3.57 10.07
N ILE A 148 -3.62 -3.16 10.97
CA ILE A 148 -2.17 -3.18 10.76
C ILE A 148 -1.68 -4.49 11.38
N LEU A 149 -1.19 -5.40 10.54
CA LEU A 149 -0.75 -6.73 10.95
C LEU A 149 0.71 -6.70 11.42
N PRO A 150 1.19 -7.74 12.12
CA PRO A 150 2.58 -7.83 12.54
C PRO A 150 3.56 -7.67 11.37
N PRO A 151 4.68 -6.96 11.57
CA PRO A 151 5.68 -6.75 10.53
C PRO A 151 6.40 -8.05 10.17
N ILE A 152 6.78 -8.17 8.91
CA ILE A 152 7.64 -9.24 8.41
C ILE A 152 9.02 -8.64 8.16
N SER A 153 10.05 -9.15 8.85
CA SER A 153 11.44 -8.76 8.58
C SER A 153 11.84 -9.26 7.19
N THR A 154 12.54 -8.42 6.45
CA THR A 154 13.12 -8.81 5.15
C THR A 154 14.64 -9.01 5.23
N GLU A 155 15.22 -8.74 6.40
CA GLU A 155 16.65 -8.89 6.62
C GLU A 155 17.05 -10.37 6.63
N GLY A 156 18.04 -10.72 5.84
CA GLY A 156 18.56 -12.09 5.75
C GLY A 156 17.64 -13.10 5.07
N MET A 157 16.50 -12.67 4.48
CA MET A 157 15.60 -13.58 3.78
C MET A 157 16.29 -14.34 2.65
N ALA A 158 16.08 -15.65 2.60
CA ALA A 158 16.52 -16.50 1.51
C ALA A 158 15.74 -16.20 0.20
N ARG A 159 16.30 -16.57 -0.95
CA ARG A 159 15.67 -16.31 -2.26
C ARG A 159 14.26 -16.90 -2.37
N ASP A 160 14.06 -18.08 -1.81
CA ASP A 160 12.75 -18.75 -1.85
C ASP A 160 11.73 -18.06 -0.98
N GLU A 161 12.12 -17.54 0.19
CA GLU A 161 11.27 -16.72 1.06
C GLU A 161 10.87 -15.41 0.37
N ILE A 162 11.82 -14.73 -0.28
CA ILE A 162 11.54 -13.52 -1.07
C ILE A 162 10.54 -13.81 -2.21
N ARG A 163 10.65 -14.99 -2.83
CA ARG A 163 9.74 -15.40 -3.90
C ARG A 163 8.33 -15.70 -3.37
N ALA A 164 8.21 -16.28 -2.20
CA ALA A 164 6.95 -16.62 -1.56
C ALA A 164 6.26 -15.43 -0.88
N LEU A 165 7.00 -14.38 -0.53
CA LEU A 165 6.51 -13.25 0.26
C LEU A 165 5.25 -12.57 -0.31
N PRO A 166 5.10 -12.35 -1.64
CA PRO A 166 3.88 -11.75 -2.19
C PRO A 166 2.62 -12.56 -1.87
N GLU A 167 2.69 -13.88 -2.03
CA GLU A 167 1.55 -14.76 -1.76
C GLU A 167 1.30 -14.88 -0.25
N GLN A 168 2.34 -14.93 0.57
CA GLN A 168 2.21 -14.91 2.03
C GLN A 168 1.47 -13.64 2.50
N LEU A 169 1.84 -12.47 2.01
CA LEU A 169 1.20 -11.20 2.33
C LEU A 169 -0.26 -11.17 1.86
N ARG A 170 -0.52 -11.65 0.65
CA ARG A 170 -1.87 -11.76 0.10
C ARG A 170 -2.75 -12.64 0.98
N GLN A 171 -2.25 -13.81 1.40
CA GLN A 171 -2.99 -14.74 2.24
C GLN A 171 -3.28 -14.13 3.63
N GLN A 172 -2.28 -13.50 4.27
CA GLN A 172 -2.49 -12.86 5.58
C GLN A 172 -3.56 -11.76 5.52
N ILE A 173 -3.55 -10.94 4.46
CA ILE A 173 -4.56 -9.89 4.28
C ILE A 173 -5.93 -10.51 3.97
N SER A 174 -5.98 -11.59 3.17
CA SER A 174 -7.22 -12.31 2.89
C SER A 174 -7.85 -12.90 4.14
N ASP A 175 -7.07 -13.60 4.94
CA ASP A 175 -7.53 -14.21 6.20
C ASP A 175 -8.08 -13.16 7.18
N GLU A 176 -7.44 -11.98 7.21
CA GLU A 176 -7.91 -10.88 8.06
C GLU A 176 -9.17 -10.21 7.51
N LEU A 177 -9.32 -10.09 6.18
CA LEU A 177 -10.57 -9.64 5.56
C LEU A 177 -11.74 -10.56 5.91
N ASP A 178 -11.51 -11.88 5.86
CA ASP A 178 -12.53 -12.87 6.22
C ASP A 178 -12.93 -12.75 7.69
N ARG A 179 -11.99 -12.52 8.60
CA ARG A 179 -12.27 -12.26 10.03
C ARG A 179 -13.05 -10.96 10.28
N LEU A 180 -12.82 -9.94 9.48
CA LEU A 180 -13.53 -8.66 9.60
C LEU A 180 -14.97 -8.71 9.09
N ARG A 181 -15.25 -9.66 8.20
CA ARG A 181 -16.54 -9.81 7.51
C ARG A 181 -17.43 -10.92 8.10
N GLY A 182 -16.84 -11.89 8.81
CA GLY A 182 -17.54 -12.99 9.50
C GLY A 182 -18.09 -12.57 10.82
#